data_23d566ebacbc1aabdc2a36ad70c31bd3
#
_entry.id   23d566ebacbc1aabdc2a36ad70c31bd3
#
_cell.length_a   1.000
_cell.length_b   1.000
_cell.length_c   1.000
_cell.angle_alpha   90.00
_cell.angle_beta   90.00
_cell.angle_gamma   90.00
#
_symmetry.space_group_name_H-M   'P 1'
#
loop_
_entity.id
_entity.type
_entity.pdbx_description
1 polymer ?
#
loop_
_entity_poly.entity_id
_entity_poly.type
_entity_poly.pdbx_seq_one_letter_code
_entity_poly.pdbx_strand_id
1 'polypeptide(L)'
;MSGYSDNVLEKKFVDLNNSPQSIQQLSVWLIHHRKHYQSIVKCWFKELGKAKPNTKKLTFLYLANDVSQNSKKKHPEYSKEFGTVMKPVFEHLAIIELDIKTVKAVERLVKIWQDRNIFEPKIQSDLSKIWTAKTLEAADHDEPKTPPHPPAKKHKSGKDQLFIARLNLIAFVTTKILTLLHNLFTENIICR
;
A
#
# COMPACT_ATOMS: atom_id res chain seq x y z
N MET A 1 -22.29 -7.22 -19.88
CA MET A 1 -21.40 -6.95 -18.72
C MET A 1 -21.90 -7.76 -17.54
N SER A 2 -21.04 -8.50 -16.83
CA SER A 2 -21.45 -9.23 -15.62
C SER A 2 -21.91 -8.25 -14.56
N GLY A 3 -23.06 -8.53 -13.92
CA GLY A 3 -23.59 -7.72 -12.81
C GLY A 3 -22.62 -7.69 -11.63
N TYR A 4 -22.78 -6.70 -10.73
CA TYR A 4 -22.00 -6.62 -9.49
C TYR A 4 -22.44 -7.73 -8.53
N SER A 5 -21.47 -8.47 -7.99
CA SER A 5 -21.59 -9.28 -6.79
C SER A 5 -20.20 -9.40 -6.16
N ASP A 6 -20.15 -9.66 -4.86
CA ASP A 6 -18.86 -9.79 -4.13
C ASP A 6 -18.01 -10.94 -4.68
N ASN A 7 -18.61 -12.06 -5.05
CA ASN A 7 -17.91 -13.19 -5.66
C ASN A 7 -17.30 -12.82 -7.04
N VAL A 8 -18.01 -12.04 -7.86
CA VAL A 8 -17.51 -11.56 -9.16
C VAL A 8 -16.36 -10.58 -8.92
N LEU A 9 -16.48 -9.72 -7.92
CA LEU A 9 -15.44 -8.75 -7.56
C LEU A 9 -14.16 -9.46 -7.08
N GLU A 10 -14.26 -10.41 -6.15
CA GLU A 10 -13.11 -11.19 -5.67
C GLU A 10 -12.40 -11.91 -6.83
N LYS A 11 -13.16 -12.59 -7.71
CA LYS A 11 -12.58 -13.25 -8.88
C LYS A 11 -11.83 -12.26 -9.78
N LYS A 12 -12.37 -11.07 -10.02
CA LYS A 12 -11.70 -10.04 -10.82
C LYS A 12 -10.38 -9.56 -10.19
N PHE A 13 -10.29 -9.49 -8.87
CA PHE A 13 -9.04 -9.17 -8.18
C PHE A 13 -8.02 -10.32 -8.23
N VAL A 14 -8.48 -11.56 -8.18
CA VAL A 14 -7.61 -12.74 -8.36
C VAL A 14 -7.00 -12.75 -9.77
N ASP A 15 -7.82 -12.47 -10.79
CA ASP A 15 -7.43 -12.46 -12.22
C ASP A 15 -6.59 -11.22 -12.60
N LEU A 16 -6.55 -10.18 -11.75
CA LEU A 16 -5.81 -8.96 -12.00
C LEU A 16 -4.30 -9.25 -12.17
N ASN A 17 -3.73 -8.77 -13.26
CA ASN A 17 -2.31 -8.85 -13.55
C ASN A 17 -1.71 -7.46 -13.86
N ASN A 18 -0.37 -7.39 -13.97
CA ASN A 18 0.36 -6.13 -14.10
C ASN A 18 0.36 -5.56 -15.54
N SER A 19 -0.48 -6.05 -16.46
CA SER A 19 -0.60 -5.43 -17.76
C SER A 19 -1.46 -4.16 -17.69
N PRO A 20 -1.09 -3.09 -18.43
CA PRO A 20 -1.89 -1.87 -18.47
C PRO A 20 -3.34 -2.15 -18.87
N GLN A 21 -3.56 -3.08 -19.79
CA GLN A 21 -4.88 -3.47 -20.25
C GLN A 21 -5.73 -4.11 -19.14
N SER A 22 -5.15 -5.02 -18.33
CA SER A 22 -5.85 -5.66 -17.22
C SER A 22 -6.27 -4.63 -16.16
N ILE A 23 -5.35 -3.72 -15.82
CA ILE A 23 -5.61 -2.65 -14.85
C ILE A 23 -6.71 -1.72 -15.36
N GLN A 24 -6.62 -1.27 -16.62
CA GLN A 24 -7.59 -0.34 -17.20
C GLN A 24 -8.98 -0.98 -17.33
N GLN A 25 -9.08 -2.23 -17.80
CA GLN A 25 -10.35 -2.93 -17.93
C GLN A 25 -11.04 -3.08 -16.55
N LEU A 26 -10.29 -3.47 -15.52
CA LEU A 26 -10.85 -3.59 -14.18
C LEU A 26 -11.23 -2.21 -13.61
N SER A 27 -10.41 -1.20 -13.81
CA SER A 27 -10.70 0.18 -13.38
C SER A 27 -12.03 0.69 -13.97
N VAL A 28 -12.24 0.53 -15.27
CA VAL A 28 -13.48 0.92 -15.94
C VAL A 28 -14.68 0.16 -15.34
N TRP A 29 -14.52 -1.15 -15.08
CA TRP A 29 -15.58 -1.95 -14.47
C TRP A 29 -15.89 -1.46 -13.04
N LEU A 30 -14.89 -1.16 -12.22
CA LEU A 30 -15.07 -0.62 -10.86
C LEU A 30 -15.79 0.72 -10.88
N ILE A 31 -15.38 1.64 -11.76
CA ILE A 31 -15.99 2.96 -11.90
C ILE A 31 -17.46 2.84 -12.39
N HIS A 32 -17.76 1.88 -13.27
CA HIS A 32 -19.15 1.59 -13.66
C HIS A 32 -20.00 1.16 -12.46
N HIS A 33 -19.44 0.37 -11.55
CA HIS A 33 -20.11 -0.12 -10.34
C HIS A 33 -19.90 0.77 -9.11
N ARG A 34 -19.66 2.06 -9.31
CA ARG A 34 -19.34 3.04 -8.25
C ARG A 34 -20.33 3.12 -7.09
N LYS A 35 -21.58 2.71 -7.28
CA LYS A 35 -22.58 2.66 -6.19
C LYS A 35 -22.14 1.77 -5.02
N HIS A 36 -21.20 0.86 -5.27
CA HIS A 36 -20.65 -0.10 -4.32
C HIS A 36 -19.20 0.24 -3.91
N TYR A 37 -18.77 1.52 -4.06
CA TYR A 37 -17.38 1.93 -3.88
C TYR A 37 -16.78 1.50 -2.54
N GLN A 38 -17.53 1.57 -1.44
CA GLN A 38 -17.06 1.13 -0.11
C GLN A 38 -16.76 -0.36 -0.07
N SER A 39 -17.69 -1.21 -0.52
CA SER A 39 -17.47 -2.65 -0.62
C SER A 39 -16.30 -3.00 -1.54
N ILE A 40 -16.18 -2.28 -2.65
CA ILE A 40 -15.09 -2.44 -3.62
C ILE A 40 -13.74 -2.13 -2.96
N VAL A 41 -13.61 -1.01 -2.27
CA VAL A 41 -12.35 -0.62 -1.61
C VAL A 41 -12.03 -1.56 -0.44
N LYS A 42 -13.04 -1.97 0.34
CA LYS A 42 -12.86 -2.97 1.41
C LYS A 42 -12.35 -4.30 0.85
N CYS A 43 -12.93 -4.79 -0.25
CA CYS A 43 -12.50 -6.01 -0.91
C CYS A 43 -11.08 -5.86 -1.50
N TRP A 44 -10.79 -4.73 -2.16
CA TRP A 44 -9.46 -4.40 -2.66
C TRP A 44 -8.41 -4.45 -1.55
N PHE A 45 -8.69 -3.85 -0.39
CA PHE A 45 -7.78 -3.84 0.76
C PHE A 45 -7.50 -5.26 1.27
N LYS A 46 -8.55 -6.08 1.41
CA LYS A 46 -8.46 -7.50 1.81
C LYS A 46 -7.59 -8.30 0.83
N GLU A 47 -7.84 -8.17 -0.48
CA GLU A 47 -7.14 -8.92 -1.51
C GLU A 47 -5.69 -8.45 -1.71
N LEU A 48 -5.39 -7.15 -1.56
CA LEU A 48 -4.02 -6.63 -1.51
C LEU A 48 -3.24 -7.28 -0.35
N GLY A 49 -3.83 -7.40 0.83
CA GLY A 49 -3.21 -8.05 1.98
C GLY A 49 -2.78 -9.48 1.69
N LYS A 50 -3.63 -10.26 1.01
CA LYS A 50 -3.40 -11.66 0.64
C LYS A 50 -2.46 -11.83 -0.56
N ALA A 51 -2.29 -10.80 -1.41
CA ALA A 51 -1.61 -10.91 -2.69
C ALA A 51 -0.18 -11.42 -2.54
N LYS A 52 0.13 -12.47 -3.30
CA LYS A 52 1.46 -13.08 -3.42
C LYS A 52 1.80 -13.25 -4.91
N PRO A 53 3.04 -13.08 -5.35
CA PRO A 53 4.19 -12.57 -4.55
C PRO A 53 3.97 -11.10 -4.14
N ASN A 54 4.85 -10.55 -3.29
CA ASN A 54 4.74 -9.18 -2.80
C ASN A 54 4.70 -8.13 -3.95
N THR A 55 5.34 -8.42 -5.09
CA THR A 55 5.28 -7.58 -6.30
C THR A 55 3.86 -7.43 -6.87
N LYS A 56 2.96 -8.39 -6.62
CA LYS A 56 1.54 -8.28 -7.03
C LYS A 56 0.81 -7.16 -6.27
N LYS A 57 1.27 -6.78 -5.07
CA LYS A 57 0.72 -5.65 -4.31
C LYS A 57 0.87 -4.33 -5.06
N LEU A 58 1.96 -4.15 -5.81
CA LEU A 58 2.15 -2.99 -6.69
C LEU A 58 1.06 -2.90 -7.77
N THR A 59 0.60 -4.02 -8.32
CA THR A 59 -0.51 -4.04 -9.29
C THR A 59 -1.81 -3.51 -8.68
N PHE A 60 -2.09 -3.84 -7.42
CA PHE A 60 -3.22 -3.28 -6.69
C PHE A 60 -3.10 -1.76 -6.49
N LEU A 61 -1.88 -1.26 -6.22
CA LEU A 61 -1.64 0.18 -6.12
C LEU A 61 -1.83 0.88 -7.47
N TYR A 62 -1.38 0.27 -8.57
CA TYR A 62 -1.64 0.80 -9.91
C TYR A 62 -3.13 0.85 -10.24
N LEU A 63 -3.90 -0.17 -9.84
CA LEU A 63 -5.35 -0.16 -9.98
C LEU A 63 -6.00 0.98 -9.19
N ALA A 64 -5.63 1.15 -7.91
CA ALA A 64 -6.14 2.24 -7.08
C ALA A 64 -5.80 3.61 -7.67
N ASN A 65 -4.58 3.77 -8.22
CA ASN A 65 -4.16 4.96 -8.93
C ASN A 65 -5.03 5.23 -10.16
N ASP A 66 -5.27 4.22 -10.99
CA ASP A 66 -6.06 4.36 -12.22
C ASP A 66 -7.53 4.71 -11.92
N VAL A 67 -8.15 3.99 -10.99
CA VAL A 67 -9.53 4.27 -10.54
C VAL A 67 -9.63 5.69 -9.97
N SER A 68 -8.71 6.07 -9.06
CA SER A 68 -8.76 7.38 -8.42
C SER A 68 -8.57 8.52 -9.41
N GLN A 69 -7.65 8.39 -10.37
CA GLN A 69 -7.41 9.43 -11.39
C GLN A 69 -8.59 9.57 -12.36
N ASN A 70 -9.11 8.45 -12.86
CA ASN A 70 -10.17 8.45 -13.86
C ASN A 70 -11.54 8.83 -13.28
N SER A 71 -11.76 8.59 -11.97
CA SER A 71 -12.99 8.96 -11.29
C SER A 71 -12.98 10.36 -10.66
N LYS A 72 -11.82 10.93 -10.37
CA LYS A 72 -11.66 12.14 -9.54
C LYS A 72 -12.63 13.27 -9.83
N LYS A 73 -12.84 13.61 -11.10
CA LYS A 73 -13.68 14.75 -11.50
C LYS A 73 -15.19 14.50 -11.32
N LYS A 74 -15.63 13.26 -11.55
CA LYS A 74 -17.06 12.89 -11.58
C LYS A 74 -17.49 12.10 -10.35
N HIS A 75 -16.58 11.37 -9.73
CA HIS A 75 -16.82 10.39 -8.67
C HIS A 75 -15.72 10.46 -7.62
N PRO A 76 -15.57 11.58 -6.88
CA PRO A 76 -14.48 11.78 -5.90
C PRO A 76 -14.57 10.83 -4.70
N GLU A 77 -15.68 10.11 -4.53
CA GLU A 77 -15.90 9.13 -3.48
C GLU A 77 -14.83 8.03 -3.47
N TYR A 78 -14.32 7.60 -4.64
CA TYR A 78 -13.25 6.62 -4.70
C TYR A 78 -11.95 7.13 -4.10
N SER A 79 -11.53 8.35 -4.45
CA SER A 79 -10.30 8.92 -3.90
C SER A 79 -10.40 9.11 -2.39
N LYS A 80 -11.57 9.49 -1.87
CA LYS A 80 -11.80 9.60 -0.44
C LYS A 80 -11.72 8.24 0.24
N GLU A 81 -12.43 7.25 -0.29
CA GLU A 81 -12.49 5.91 0.30
C GLU A 81 -11.13 5.21 0.25
N PHE A 82 -10.41 5.23 -0.89
CA PHE A 82 -9.04 4.74 -0.95
C PHE A 82 -8.13 5.46 0.06
N GLY A 83 -8.31 6.76 0.25
CA GLY A 83 -7.57 7.54 1.24
C GLY A 83 -7.65 6.97 2.65
N THR A 84 -8.81 6.43 3.06
CA THR A 84 -9.01 5.86 4.40
C THR A 84 -8.16 4.61 4.65
N VAL A 85 -7.86 3.84 3.60
CA VAL A 85 -7.12 2.57 3.70
C VAL A 85 -5.66 2.67 3.27
N MET A 86 -5.24 3.78 2.62
CA MET A 86 -3.86 3.89 2.11
C MET A 86 -2.81 3.90 3.20
N LYS A 87 -3.05 4.55 4.34
CA LYS A 87 -2.08 4.58 5.44
C LYS A 87 -1.75 3.18 5.94
N PRO A 88 -2.70 2.33 6.38
CA PRO A 88 -2.40 0.96 6.79
C PRO A 88 -1.80 0.10 5.66
N VAL A 89 -2.13 0.35 4.39
CA VAL A 89 -1.48 -0.32 3.26
C VAL A 89 0.02 0.02 3.22
N PHE A 90 0.37 1.30 3.34
CA PHE A 90 1.76 1.74 3.30
C PHE A 90 2.55 1.29 4.52
N GLU A 91 1.96 1.31 5.71
CA GLU A 91 2.55 0.73 6.92
C GLU A 91 2.86 -0.76 6.73
N HIS A 92 1.94 -1.53 6.13
CA HIS A 92 2.18 -2.94 5.78
C HIS A 92 3.29 -3.11 4.73
N LEU A 93 3.30 -2.31 3.67
CA LEU A 93 4.32 -2.38 2.63
C LEU A 93 5.72 -1.97 3.14
N ALA A 94 5.79 -1.08 4.12
CA ALA A 94 7.05 -0.66 4.72
C ALA A 94 7.76 -1.77 5.51
N ILE A 95 7.01 -2.69 6.12
CA ILE A 95 7.59 -3.76 6.95
C ILE A 95 7.89 -5.05 6.18
N ILE A 96 7.32 -5.25 4.99
CA ILE A 96 7.58 -6.44 4.19
C ILE A 96 8.80 -6.27 3.29
N GLU A 97 9.41 -7.39 2.93
CA GLU A 97 10.50 -7.41 1.95
C GLU A 97 9.96 -7.13 0.54
N LEU A 98 10.54 -6.13 -0.11
CA LEU A 98 10.24 -5.72 -1.47
C LEU A 98 11.55 -5.57 -2.25
N ASP A 99 11.54 -5.97 -3.52
CA ASP A 99 12.66 -5.70 -4.42
C ASP A 99 12.78 -4.19 -4.71
N ILE A 100 14.01 -3.76 -5.00
CA ILE A 100 14.33 -2.33 -5.22
C ILE A 100 13.50 -1.71 -6.37
N LYS A 101 13.13 -2.48 -7.39
CA LYS A 101 12.31 -1.99 -8.50
C LYS A 101 10.90 -1.67 -8.01
N THR A 102 10.33 -2.53 -7.16
CA THR A 102 9.02 -2.31 -6.54
C THR A 102 9.07 -1.10 -5.60
N VAL A 103 10.12 -0.96 -4.79
CA VAL A 103 10.30 0.21 -3.90
C VAL A 103 10.31 1.51 -4.71
N LYS A 104 11.13 1.60 -5.77
CA LYS A 104 11.19 2.78 -6.65
C LYS A 104 9.88 3.04 -7.39
N ALA A 105 9.15 1.99 -7.77
CA ALA A 105 7.85 2.14 -8.43
C ALA A 105 6.78 2.73 -7.50
N VAL A 106 6.74 2.31 -6.24
CA VAL A 106 5.82 2.87 -5.23
C VAL A 106 6.20 4.31 -4.90
N GLU A 107 7.49 4.63 -4.77
CA GLU A 107 7.97 6.00 -4.58
C GLU A 107 7.47 6.94 -5.69
N ARG A 108 7.58 6.48 -6.94
CA ARG A 108 7.06 7.22 -8.09
C ARG A 108 5.53 7.41 -8.02
N LEU A 109 4.78 6.41 -7.56
CA LEU A 109 3.34 6.52 -7.35
C LEU A 109 2.98 7.59 -6.31
N VAL A 110 3.68 7.59 -5.17
CA VAL A 110 3.48 8.61 -4.12
C VAL A 110 3.67 10.00 -4.68
N LYS A 111 4.75 10.22 -5.46
CA LYS A 111 5.00 11.50 -6.13
C LYS A 111 3.88 11.88 -7.10
N ILE A 112 3.41 10.95 -7.94
CA ILE A 112 2.29 11.19 -8.85
C ILE A 112 1.02 11.59 -8.09
N TRP A 113 0.74 10.96 -6.94
CA TRP A 113 -0.42 11.31 -6.13
C TRP A 113 -0.32 12.70 -5.52
N GLN A 114 0.89 13.11 -5.10
CA GLN A 114 1.16 14.47 -4.62
C GLN A 114 0.98 15.50 -5.76
N ASP A 115 1.65 15.31 -6.89
CA ASP A 115 1.64 16.23 -8.05
C ASP A 115 0.20 16.43 -8.58
N ARG A 116 -0.63 15.39 -8.52
CA ARG A 116 -2.01 15.40 -9.02
C ARG A 116 -3.06 15.63 -7.94
N ASN A 117 -2.66 15.82 -6.69
CA ASN A 117 -3.56 15.98 -5.54
C ASN A 117 -4.64 14.88 -5.48
N ILE A 118 -4.24 13.60 -5.60
CA ILE A 118 -5.18 12.47 -5.67
C ILE A 118 -5.88 12.23 -4.33
N PHE A 119 -5.16 12.33 -3.23
CA PHE A 119 -5.66 12.19 -1.86
C PHE A 119 -5.60 13.50 -1.10
N GLU A 120 -6.19 13.56 0.06
CA GLU A 120 -6.12 14.73 0.94
C GLU A 120 -4.67 15.01 1.38
N PRO A 121 -4.27 16.30 1.57
CA PRO A 121 -2.89 16.68 1.88
C PRO A 121 -2.29 15.96 3.09
N LYS A 122 -3.10 15.72 4.12
CA LYS A 122 -2.68 14.99 5.33
C LYS A 122 -2.28 13.54 4.99
N ILE A 123 -3.12 12.86 4.21
CA ILE A 123 -2.86 11.48 3.78
C ILE A 123 -1.58 11.45 2.94
N GLN A 124 -1.44 12.32 1.96
CA GLN A 124 -0.24 12.41 1.11
C GLN A 124 1.03 12.64 1.92
N SER A 125 0.99 13.52 2.93
CA SER A 125 2.12 13.76 3.84
C SER A 125 2.49 12.49 4.63
N ASP A 126 1.48 11.78 5.16
CA ASP A 126 1.70 10.56 5.93
C ASP A 126 2.31 9.45 5.05
N LEU A 127 1.78 9.24 3.83
CA LEU A 127 2.32 8.26 2.87
C LEU A 127 3.76 8.57 2.48
N SER A 128 4.06 9.85 2.23
CA SER A 128 5.41 10.29 1.88
C SER A 128 6.40 10.00 3.01
N LYS A 129 6.06 10.31 4.26
CA LYS A 129 6.91 10.05 5.42
C LYS A 129 7.21 8.56 5.60
N ILE A 130 6.15 7.73 5.54
CA ILE A 130 6.29 6.27 5.66
C ILE A 130 7.21 5.74 4.56
N TRP A 131 7.01 6.20 3.32
CA TRP A 131 7.75 5.66 2.19
C TRP A 131 9.19 6.16 2.10
N THR A 132 9.46 7.41 2.49
CA THR A 132 10.84 7.93 2.59
C THR A 132 11.67 7.10 3.57
N ALA A 133 11.12 6.71 4.71
CA ALA A 133 11.81 5.83 5.63
C ALA A 133 12.18 4.49 4.99
N LYS A 134 11.25 3.88 4.22
CA LYS A 134 11.50 2.61 3.49
C LYS A 134 12.55 2.74 2.39
N THR A 135 12.56 3.84 1.64
CA THR A 135 13.54 4.06 0.56
C THR A 135 14.94 4.26 1.08
N LEU A 136 15.11 4.92 2.23
CA LEU A 136 16.41 5.07 2.89
C LEU A 136 16.98 3.72 3.34
N GLU A 137 16.13 2.85 3.92
CA GLU A 137 16.54 1.48 4.29
C GLU A 137 16.99 0.66 3.07
N ALA A 138 16.26 0.76 1.95
CA ALA A 138 16.59 0.03 0.73
C ALA A 138 17.90 0.51 0.07
N ALA A 139 18.25 1.79 0.22
CA ALA A 139 19.49 2.35 -0.30
C ALA A 139 20.72 1.85 0.46
N ASP A 140 20.62 1.66 1.78
CA ASP A 140 21.71 1.12 2.61
C ASP A 140 22.05 -0.36 2.28
N HIS A 141 21.17 -1.08 1.64
CA HIS A 141 21.38 -2.48 1.24
C HIS A 141 21.96 -2.66 -0.17
N ASP A 142 22.01 -1.61 -1.00
CA ASP A 142 22.45 -1.66 -2.40
C ASP A 142 23.93 -1.22 -2.57
N GLU A 143 24.69 -0.97 -1.49
CA GLU A 143 26.13 -0.71 -1.59
C GLU A 143 26.90 -2.01 -1.95
N PRO A 144 27.69 -2.01 -3.04
CA PRO A 144 28.51 -3.15 -3.39
C PRO A 144 29.52 -3.39 -2.26
N LYS A 145 29.54 -4.60 -1.72
CA LYS A 145 30.51 -5.05 -0.71
C LYS A 145 31.93 -4.96 -1.31
N THR A 146 32.59 -3.81 -1.12
CA THR A 146 34.03 -3.71 -1.34
C THR A 146 34.75 -4.53 -0.25
N PRO A 147 35.86 -5.23 -0.60
CA PRO A 147 36.59 -6.03 0.36
C PRO A 147 37.21 -5.18 1.46
N PRO A 148 37.44 -5.73 2.66
CA PRO A 148 37.73 -4.96 3.87
C PRO A 148 39.11 -4.32 3.85
N HIS A 149 39.18 -3.00 4.00
CA HIS A 149 40.38 -2.28 4.43
C HIS A 149 40.43 -2.19 5.96
N PRO A 150 41.62 -2.15 6.58
CA PRO A 150 41.82 -2.32 8.02
C PRO A 150 41.33 -1.13 8.87
N PRO A 151 41.16 -1.29 10.22
CA PRO A 151 40.20 -0.56 11.02
C PRO A 151 40.67 0.83 11.42
N ALA A 152 39.88 1.85 11.13
CA ALA A 152 39.96 3.18 11.71
C ALA A 152 38.84 3.40 12.75
N LYS A 153 39.21 4.08 13.81
CA LYS A 153 38.65 4.28 15.16
C LYS A 153 37.11 4.56 15.21
N LYS A 154 36.49 3.92 16.23
CA LYS A 154 35.08 4.04 16.64
C LYS A 154 34.65 5.48 16.90
N HIS A 155 33.62 5.95 16.16
CA HIS A 155 32.73 6.99 16.60
C HIS A 155 31.32 6.38 16.80
N LYS A 156 30.83 6.41 18.05
CA LYS A 156 29.44 6.02 18.37
C LYS A 156 28.52 7.11 17.83
N SER A 157 27.67 6.79 16.90
CA SER A 157 26.72 7.76 16.36
C SER A 157 25.45 7.07 15.86
N GLY A 158 24.32 7.56 16.32
CA GLY A 158 23.04 7.56 15.61
C GLY A 158 22.31 6.25 15.29
N LYS A 159 23.02 5.16 15.06
CA LYS A 159 22.44 3.87 14.65
C LYS A 159 21.59 3.19 15.74
N ASP A 160 21.95 3.39 17.01
CA ASP A 160 21.21 2.77 18.13
C ASP A 160 19.85 3.44 18.37
N GLN A 161 19.74 4.75 18.14
CA GLN A 161 18.46 5.46 18.26
C GLN A 161 17.48 5.09 17.13
N LEU A 162 17.99 4.88 15.92
CA LEU A 162 17.17 4.45 14.77
C LEU A 162 16.67 3.01 14.96
N PHE A 163 17.51 2.14 15.52
CA PHE A 163 17.15 0.76 15.84
C PHE A 163 16.08 0.67 16.93
N ILE A 164 16.17 1.47 17.97
CA ILE A 164 15.19 1.55 19.07
C ILE A 164 13.86 2.15 18.56
N ALA A 165 13.91 3.19 17.72
CA ALA A 165 12.72 3.75 17.09
C ALA A 165 12.01 2.73 16.17
N ARG A 166 12.78 1.87 15.50
CA ARG A 166 12.30 0.79 14.64
C ARG A 166 11.61 -0.32 15.43
N LEU A 167 12.19 -0.76 16.55
CA LEU A 167 11.57 -1.74 17.46
C LEU A 167 10.25 -1.21 18.04
N ASN A 168 10.20 0.06 18.40
CA ASN A 168 8.97 0.69 18.90
C ASN A 168 7.89 0.82 17.80
N LEU A 169 8.28 1.11 16.55
CA LEU A 169 7.36 1.17 15.42
C LEU A 169 6.79 -0.22 15.08
N ILE A 170 7.64 -1.25 15.07
CA ILE A 170 7.22 -2.64 14.83
C ILE A 170 6.25 -3.10 15.94
N ALA A 171 6.58 -2.85 17.21
CA ALA A 171 5.73 -3.19 18.35
C ALA A 171 4.37 -2.45 18.28
N PHE A 172 4.36 -1.17 17.90
CA PHE A 172 3.16 -0.38 17.76
C PHE A 172 2.27 -0.87 16.61
N VAL A 173 2.88 -1.19 15.45
CA VAL A 173 2.16 -1.68 14.26
C VAL A 173 1.59 -3.08 14.50
N THR A 174 2.37 -3.99 15.13
CA THR A 174 1.88 -5.34 15.45
C THR A 174 0.73 -5.31 16.45
N THR A 175 0.78 -4.45 17.46
CA THR A 175 -0.31 -4.28 18.43
C THR A 175 -1.57 -3.72 17.75
N LYS A 176 -1.45 -2.74 16.86
CA LYS A 176 -2.60 -2.20 16.11
C LYS A 176 -3.20 -3.21 15.12
N ILE A 177 -2.36 -4.00 14.43
CA ILE A 177 -2.83 -5.05 13.52
C ILE A 177 -3.59 -6.13 14.31
N LEU A 178 -3.06 -6.55 15.46
CA LEU A 178 -3.75 -7.51 16.36
C LEU A 178 -5.09 -6.95 16.85
N THR A 179 -5.15 -5.68 17.21
CA THR A 179 -6.40 -5.04 17.65
C THR A 179 -7.42 -4.94 16.52
N LEU A 180 -6.99 -4.59 15.30
CA LEU A 180 -7.86 -4.54 14.13
C LEU A 180 -8.37 -5.94 13.73
N LEU A 181 -7.51 -6.96 13.79
CA LEU A 181 -7.90 -8.34 13.54
C LEU A 181 -8.87 -8.83 14.62
N HIS A 182 -8.65 -8.49 15.89
CA HIS A 182 -9.56 -8.83 16.99
C HIS A 182 -10.94 -8.18 16.81
N ASN A 183 -10.99 -6.91 16.45
CA ASN A 183 -12.26 -6.20 16.19
C ASN A 183 -13.00 -6.75 14.96
N LEU A 184 -12.29 -7.10 13.88
CA LEU A 184 -12.90 -7.76 12.73
C LEU A 184 -13.42 -9.16 13.04
N PHE A 185 -12.78 -9.86 13.99
CA PHE A 185 -13.22 -11.19 14.42
C PHE A 185 -14.45 -11.12 15.36
N THR A 186 -14.48 -10.11 16.24
CA THR A 186 -15.63 -9.90 17.16
C THR A 186 -16.87 -9.38 16.42
N GLU A 187 -16.73 -8.50 15.42
CA GLU A 187 -17.87 -8.05 14.61
C GLU A 187 -18.49 -9.17 13.76
N ASN A 188 -17.69 -10.17 13.34
CA ASN A 188 -18.21 -11.33 12.59
C ASN A 188 -18.90 -12.40 13.48
N ILE A 189 -18.76 -12.32 14.80
CA ILE A 189 -19.41 -13.28 15.74
C ILE A 189 -20.77 -12.74 16.23
N ILE A 190 -20.99 -11.43 16.18
CA ILE A 190 -22.23 -10.78 16.66
C ILE A 190 -23.32 -10.71 15.58
N CYS A 191 -23.01 -11.04 14.31
CA CYS A 191 -23.96 -11.08 13.20
C CYS A 191 -24.27 -12.52 12.73
N ARG A 192 -24.46 -13.46 13.66
CA ARG A 192 -25.06 -14.76 13.41
C ARG A 192 -26.25 -14.99 14.31
#